data_4da9d94f8ee12a8bdc7ff49b0ce82867
#
_entry.id   4da9d94f8ee12a8bdc7ff49b0ce82867
#
_cell.length_a   1.000
_cell.length_b   1.000
_cell.length_c   1.000
_cell.angle_alpha   90.00
_cell.angle_beta   90.00
_cell.angle_gamma   90.00
#
_symmetry.space_group_name_H-M   'P 1'
#
loop_
_entity.id
_entity.type
_entity.pdbx_description
1 polymer ?
#
loop_
_entity_poly.entity_id
_entity_poly.type
_entity_poly.pdbx_seq_one_letter_code
_entity_poly.pdbx_strand_id
1 'polypeptide(L)'
;NQKGEWEVLRLYTFQSFKDGIYRRDAVLETDSTVRYQLADIPLPNGILRVDKVSVSEPTEICLGHYSLPRLNGVFKETSRRVGKLDIPVIDNGEYELAMIPLAGWDKLYTSYPKGLHPVSDECALIMASDKLAGSKIYVTLQLWKKNEGKNGFTKKELNPVRAIDISEDKKQVTVRLDTKEIKTILFE
;
A
#
# COMPACT_ATOMS: atom_id res chain seq x y z
N ASN A 1 -16.76 10.70 5.55
CA ASN A 1 -17.97 11.12 6.22
C ASN A 1 -19.11 11.21 5.20
N GLN A 2 -20.36 11.41 5.63
CA GLN A 2 -21.55 11.45 4.76
C GLN A 2 -21.54 12.57 3.69
N LYS A 3 -20.58 13.47 3.75
CA LYS A 3 -20.41 14.59 2.80
C LYS A 3 -19.28 14.37 1.79
N GLY A 4 -18.64 13.20 1.80
CA GLY A 4 -17.51 12.92 0.92
C GLY A 4 -16.23 13.68 1.25
N GLU A 5 -16.13 14.26 2.43
CA GLU A 5 -14.90 14.90 2.93
C GLU A 5 -13.97 13.82 3.48
N TRP A 6 -12.69 13.93 3.12
CA TRP A 6 -11.65 13.04 3.59
C TRP A 6 -11.17 13.47 4.96
N GLU A 7 -11.21 12.57 5.92
CA GLU A 7 -10.55 12.78 7.20
C GLU A 7 -9.16 12.15 7.15
N VAL A 8 -8.17 12.92 7.56
CA VAL A 8 -6.77 12.48 7.56
C VAL A 8 -6.42 12.00 8.97
N LEU A 9 -5.84 10.81 9.07
CA LEU A 9 -5.23 10.34 10.31
C LEU A 9 -4.07 11.25 10.68
N ARG A 10 -4.20 12.03 11.74
CA ARG A 10 -3.20 13.03 12.14
C ARG A 10 -2.29 12.59 13.28
N LEU A 11 -2.69 11.62 14.07
CA LEU A 11 -1.93 11.22 15.25
C LEU A 11 -1.36 9.81 15.09
N TYR A 12 -0.05 9.74 15.02
CA TYR A 12 0.68 8.50 15.22
C TYR A 12 0.92 8.31 16.71
N THR A 13 0.28 7.33 17.30
CA THR A 13 0.42 7.03 18.71
C THR A 13 1.68 6.25 19.02
N PHE A 14 2.20 5.54 18.02
CA PHE A 14 3.38 4.70 18.16
C PHE A 14 4.15 4.58 16.84
N GLN A 15 5.48 4.61 16.94
CA GLN A 15 6.38 4.30 15.85
C GLN A 15 7.54 3.45 16.37
N SER A 16 7.91 2.40 15.66
CA SER A 16 9.08 1.59 15.99
C SER A 16 9.75 1.03 14.73
N PHE A 17 11.05 0.75 14.86
CA PHE A 17 11.78 -0.06 13.90
C PHE A 17 12.47 -1.18 14.67
N LYS A 18 12.01 -2.39 14.48
CA LYS A 18 12.54 -3.59 15.15
C LYS A 18 12.50 -4.78 14.21
N ASP A 19 13.53 -5.60 14.26
CA ASP A 19 13.67 -6.82 13.45
C ASP A 19 13.55 -6.57 11.94
N GLY A 20 14.02 -5.41 11.48
CA GLY A 20 13.93 -4.99 10.09
C GLY A 20 12.52 -4.62 9.64
N ILE A 21 11.57 -4.44 10.56
CA ILE A 21 10.20 -4.07 10.27
C ILE A 21 9.90 -2.70 10.89
N TYR A 22 9.46 -1.76 10.07
CA TYR A 22 8.95 -0.49 10.52
C TYR A 22 7.47 -0.61 10.84
N ARG A 23 7.06 -0.18 12.03
CA ARG A 23 5.66 -0.21 12.49
C ARG A 23 5.17 1.17 12.85
N ARG A 24 3.91 1.41 12.61
CA ARG A 24 3.22 2.64 12.95
C ARG A 24 1.78 2.36 13.33
N ASP A 25 1.35 2.93 14.44
CA ASP A 25 -0.04 2.93 14.90
C ASP A 25 -0.59 4.34 14.82
N ALA A 26 -1.85 4.47 14.42
CA ALA A 26 -2.56 5.73 14.38
C ALA A 26 -4.03 5.54 14.75
N VAL A 27 -4.61 6.55 15.36
CA VAL A 27 -6.03 6.63 15.65
C VAL A 27 -6.57 7.88 14.95
N LEU A 28 -7.80 7.82 14.46
CA LEU A 28 -8.44 9.01 13.92
C LEU A 28 -8.69 9.99 15.08
N GLU A 29 -8.23 11.24 14.93
CA GLU A 29 -8.38 12.26 15.98
C GLU A 29 -9.84 12.60 16.25
N THR A 30 -10.65 12.63 15.20
CA THR A 30 -12.08 12.97 15.25
C THR A 30 -12.97 11.77 15.55
N ASP A 31 -12.46 10.55 15.36
CA ASP A 31 -13.21 9.33 15.53
C ASP A 31 -12.30 8.19 16.02
N SER A 32 -12.25 8.00 17.35
CA SER A 32 -11.47 6.94 17.98
C SER A 32 -11.98 5.52 17.67
N THR A 33 -13.09 5.39 16.95
CA THR A 33 -13.62 4.09 16.52
C THR A 33 -12.81 3.47 15.39
N VAL A 34 -11.96 4.25 14.71
CA VAL A 34 -11.11 3.79 13.62
C VAL A 34 -9.65 3.76 14.09
N ARG A 35 -9.05 2.58 14.11
CA ARG A 35 -7.62 2.37 14.36
C ARG A 35 -6.92 1.89 13.09
N TYR A 36 -5.79 2.48 12.80
CA TYR A 36 -4.93 2.11 11.68
C TYR A 36 -3.56 1.67 12.18
N GLN A 37 -3.11 0.50 11.73
CA GLN A 37 -1.79 -0.05 12.03
C GLN A 37 -1.09 -0.38 10.72
N LEU A 38 0.18 -0.06 10.65
CA LEU A 38 1.02 -0.24 9.49
C LEU A 38 2.26 -1.03 9.86
N ALA A 39 2.66 -1.95 9.01
CA ALA A 39 3.98 -2.57 9.04
C ALA A 39 4.62 -2.54 7.64
N ASP A 40 5.79 -1.95 7.54
CA ASP A 40 6.61 -1.92 6.33
C ASP A 40 7.80 -2.87 6.49
N ILE A 41 7.92 -3.84 5.58
CA ILE A 41 9.05 -4.74 5.45
C ILE A 41 9.91 -4.25 4.29
N PRO A 42 11.12 -3.72 4.54
CA PRO A 42 12.04 -3.35 3.48
C PRO A 42 12.45 -4.56 2.65
N LEU A 43 12.48 -4.38 1.35
CA LEU A 43 13.01 -5.32 0.36
C LEU A 43 14.16 -4.63 -0.40
N PRO A 44 15.05 -5.36 -1.08
CA PRO A 44 16.16 -4.76 -1.81
C PRO A 44 15.75 -3.66 -2.80
N ASN A 45 14.61 -3.84 -3.47
CA ASN A 45 14.08 -2.91 -4.47
C ASN A 45 12.63 -2.50 -4.16
N GLY A 46 12.27 -2.38 -2.88
CA GLY A 46 10.89 -2.06 -2.56
C GLY A 46 10.53 -2.15 -1.09
N ILE A 47 9.24 -2.09 -0.86
CA ILE A 47 8.62 -2.24 0.46
C ILE A 47 7.42 -3.17 0.31
N LEU A 48 7.33 -4.16 1.18
CA LEU A 48 6.10 -4.88 1.38
C LEU A 48 5.37 -4.21 2.55
N ARG A 49 4.22 -3.62 2.26
CA ARG A 49 3.38 -2.92 3.23
C ARG A 49 2.20 -3.78 3.64
N VAL A 50 1.98 -3.86 4.94
CA VAL A 50 0.80 -4.49 5.52
C VAL A 50 0.05 -3.45 6.35
N ASP A 51 -1.16 -3.17 5.93
CA ASP A 51 -2.06 -2.23 6.60
C ASP A 51 -3.17 -3.02 7.31
N LYS A 52 -3.41 -2.74 8.58
CA LYS A 52 -4.57 -3.23 9.31
C LYS A 52 -5.44 -2.04 9.67
N VAL A 53 -6.69 -2.08 9.23
CA VAL A 53 -7.72 -1.14 9.64
C VAL A 53 -8.70 -1.86 10.53
N SER A 54 -9.00 -1.30 11.68
CA SER A 54 -9.95 -1.82 12.64
C SER A 54 -10.99 -0.76 12.96
N VAL A 55 -12.25 -1.16 13.00
CA VAL A 55 -13.38 -0.30 13.35
C VAL A 55 -14.19 -0.95 14.47
N SER A 56 -14.63 -0.17 15.45
CA SER A 56 -15.50 -0.66 16.53
C SER A 56 -16.96 -0.74 16.10
N GLU A 57 -17.37 0.05 15.10
CA GLU A 57 -18.69 0.07 14.51
C GLU A 57 -18.61 -0.04 12.99
N PRO A 58 -19.65 -0.59 12.32
CA PRO A 58 -19.65 -0.70 10.87
C PRO A 58 -19.46 0.68 10.21
N THR A 59 -18.34 0.86 9.53
CA THR A 59 -17.93 2.15 8.98
C THR A 59 -17.51 1.97 7.52
N GLU A 60 -17.84 2.94 6.69
CA GLU A 60 -17.34 3.03 5.34
C GLU A 60 -15.94 3.65 5.38
N ILE A 61 -14.94 2.89 4.93
CA ILE A 61 -13.55 3.33 4.89
C ILE A 61 -13.06 3.43 3.45
N CYS A 62 -12.10 4.33 3.23
CA CYS A 62 -11.32 4.34 2.02
C CYS A 62 -9.84 4.31 2.39
N LEU A 63 -9.13 3.26 1.96
CA LEU A 63 -7.69 3.17 2.08
C LEU A 63 -7.05 3.50 0.74
N GLY A 64 -6.06 4.38 0.76
CA GLY A 64 -5.34 4.78 -0.44
C GLY A 64 -3.83 4.79 -0.26
N HIS A 65 -3.12 4.33 -1.29
CA HIS A 65 -1.69 4.52 -1.43
C HIS A 65 -1.41 5.40 -2.63
N TYR A 66 -0.65 6.44 -2.42
CA TYR A 66 -0.24 7.35 -3.48
C TYR A 66 1.27 7.49 -3.54
N SER A 67 1.78 7.75 -4.72
CA SER A 67 3.17 8.13 -4.94
C SER A 67 3.23 9.48 -5.60
N LEU A 68 4.16 10.31 -5.14
CA LEU A 68 4.49 11.60 -5.74
C LEU A 68 5.76 11.40 -6.58
N PRO A 69 5.66 11.15 -7.87
CA PRO A 69 6.83 11.00 -8.73
C PRO A 69 7.44 12.36 -9.03
N ARG A 70 8.11 12.92 -8.03
CA ARG A 70 8.81 14.20 -8.15
C ARG A 70 10.23 14.01 -8.64
N LEU A 71 10.43 13.73 -9.91
CA LEU A 71 11.74 13.91 -10.51
C LEU A 71 11.53 14.36 -11.95
N ASN A 72 11.96 15.57 -12.25
CA ASN A 72 12.15 16.13 -13.60
C ASN A 72 10.93 16.33 -14.50
N GLY A 73 9.71 16.43 -13.97
CA GLY A 73 8.57 16.96 -14.71
C GLY A 73 8.02 16.09 -15.84
N VAL A 74 8.54 14.89 -16.05
CA VAL A 74 8.03 13.93 -17.04
C VAL A 74 7.55 12.69 -16.32
N PHE A 75 6.27 12.46 -16.39
CA PHE A 75 5.59 11.33 -15.78
C PHE A 75 4.86 10.53 -16.87
N LYS A 76 5.15 9.25 -16.97
CA LYS A 76 4.41 8.31 -17.79
C LYS A 76 3.76 7.28 -16.91
N GLU A 77 2.44 7.24 -16.97
CA GLU A 77 1.72 6.09 -16.50
C GLU A 77 1.75 5.00 -17.55
N THR A 78 2.10 3.80 -17.11
CA THR A 78 1.88 2.59 -17.86
C THR A 78 1.20 1.58 -16.97
N SER A 79 0.38 0.72 -17.53
CA SER A 79 -0.11 -0.47 -16.82
C SER A 79 0.63 -1.69 -17.33
N ARG A 80 0.99 -2.59 -16.41
CA ARG A 80 1.56 -3.89 -16.78
C ARG A 80 0.67 -5.01 -16.26
N ARG A 81 0.34 -5.94 -17.13
CA ARG A 81 -0.47 -7.08 -16.75
C ARG A 81 0.37 -8.15 -16.06
N VAL A 82 0.07 -8.40 -14.77
CA VAL A 82 0.62 -9.51 -14.01
C VAL A 82 -0.52 -10.46 -13.65
N GLY A 83 -0.56 -11.61 -14.29
CA GLY A 83 -1.70 -12.53 -14.18
C GLY A 83 -2.99 -11.91 -14.69
N LYS A 84 -3.99 -11.75 -13.81
CA LYS A 84 -5.28 -11.12 -14.11
C LYS A 84 -5.35 -9.65 -13.71
N LEU A 85 -4.29 -9.12 -13.09
CA LEU A 85 -4.26 -7.75 -12.56
C LEU A 85 -3.51 -6.82 -13.52
N ASP A 86 -4.09 -5.67 -13.78
CA ASP A 86 -3.39 -4.55 -14.38
C ASP A 86 -2.74 -3.75 -13.26
N ILE A 87 -1.40 -3.79 -13.22
CA ILE A 87 -0.60 -3.14 -12.18
C ILE A 87 -0.23 -1.75 -12.67
N PRO A 88 -0.54 -0.69 -11.90
CA PRO A 88 -0.06 0.63 -12.23
C PRO A 88 1.47 0.68 -12.09
N VAL A 89 2.13 1.10 -13.15
CA VAL A 89 3.57 1.35 -13.20
C VAL A 89 3.76 2.80 -13.58
N ILE A 90 4.52 3.50 -12.76
CA ILE A 90 4.87 4.88 -12.94
C ILE A 90 6.32 4.94 -13.42
N ASP A 91 6.55 5.60 -14.54
CA ASP A 91 7.88 5.86 -15.09
C ASP A 91 8.13 7.37 -15.05
N ASN A 92 9.13 7.80 -14.30
CA ASN A 92 9.56 9.19 -14.23
C ASN A 92 10.81 9.49 -15.08
N GLY A 93 11.20 8.56 -15.95
CA GLY A 93 12.39 8.63 -16.79
C GLY A 93 13.65 8.09 -16.13
N GLU A 94 13.78 8.17 -14.81
CA GLU A 94 14.94 7.66 -14.07
C GLU A 94 14.60 6.33 -13.33
N TYR A 95 13.40 6.24 -12.79
CA TYR A 95 12.91 5.05 -12.08
C TYR A 95 11.53 4.64 -12.55
N GLU A 96 11.28 3.33 -12.52
CA GLU A 96 9.93 2.76 -12.54
C GLU A 96 9.49 2.43 -11.12
N LEU A 97 8.26 2.78 -10.77
CA LEU A 97 7.58 2.41 -9.54
C LEU A 97 6.36 1.55 -9.88
N ALA A 98 6.24 0.38 -9.26
CA ALA A 98 5.07 -0.48 -9.35
C ALA A 98 4.38 -0.61 -8.00
N MET A 99 3.05 -0.48 -7.97
CA MET A 99 2.22 -0.75 -6.80
C MET A 99 1.35 -1.96 -7.08
N ILE A 100 1.55 -3.04 -6.32
CA ILE A 100 0.94 -4.34 -6.55
C ILE A 100 0.04 -4.68 -5.38
N PRO A 101 -1.29 -4.70 -5.56
CA PRO A 101 -2.20 -5.19 -4.54
C PRO A 101 -2.08 -6.71 -4.44
N LEU A 102 -1.82 -7.24 -3.24
CA LEU A 102 -1.60 -8.67 -3.03
C LEU A 102 -2.76 -9.35 -2.28
N ALA A 103 -3.24 -8.74 -1.20
CA ALA A 103 -4.33 -9.30 -0.39
C ALA A 103 -5.22 -8.19 0.19
N GLY A 104 -6.49 -8.50 0.43
CA GLY A 104 -7.47 -7.59 1.03
C GLY A 104 -8.09 -6.57 0.08
N TRP A 105 -7.58 -6.43 -1.12
CA TRP A 105 -7.99 -5.46 -2.12
C TRP A 105 -9.11 -6.02 -3.01
N ASP A 106 -10.34 -6.10 -2.47
CA ASP A 106 -11.48 -6.68 -3.20
C ASP A 106 -11.98 -5.77 -4.32
N LYS A 107 -11.84 -4.45 -4.11
CA LYS A 107 -12.14 -3.42 -5.13
C LYS A 107 -10.94 -2.49 -5.21
N LEU A 108 -10.31 -2.46 -6.36
CA LEU A 108 -9.19 -1.59 -6.63
C LEU A 108 -9.61 -0.49 -7.61
N TYR A 109 -9.32 0.72 -7.22
CA TYR A 109 -9.45 1.88 -8.10
C TYR A 109 -8.07 2.46 -8.33
N THR A 110 -7.71 2.67 -9.59
CA THR A 110 -6.59 3.54 -9.94
C THR A 110 -7.16 4.91 -10.26
N SER A 111 -6.66 5.93 -9.61
CA SER A 111 -7.11 7.30 -9.81
C SER A 111 -5.92 8.25 -9.77
N TYR A 112 -5.98 9.27 -10.60
CA TYR A 112 -5.10 10.44 -10.57
C TYR A 112 -5.93 11.63 -10.12
N PRO A 113 -6.17 11.79 -8.81
CA PRO A 113 -6.99 12.90 -8.36
C PRO A 113 -6.20 14.20 -8.52
N LYS A 114 -6.59 15.00 -9.50
CA LYS A 114 -6.13 16.38 -9.62
C LYS A 114 -6.50 17.14 -8.34
N GLY A 115 -5.53 17.84 -7.75
CA GLY A 115 -5.78 18.73 -6.63
C GLY A 115 -5.75 18.09 -5.24
N LEU A 116 -5.46 16.81 -5.08
CA LEU A 116 -5.28 16.21 -3.74
C LEU A 116 -3.95 16.60 -3.08
N HIS A 117 -2.98 17.09 -3.84
CA HIS A 117 -1.72 17.53 -3.30
C HIS A 117 -1.42 18.98 -3.72
N PRO A 118 -1.13 19.89 -2.75
CA PRO A 118 -0.93 21.32 -3.04
C PRO A 118 0.29 21.64 -3.91
N VAL A 119 1.12 20.66 -4.23
CA VAL A 119 2.40 20.86 -4.92
C VAL A 119 2.52 20.07 -6.22
N SER A 120 1.61 19.13 -6.50
CA SER A 120 1.63 18.31 -7.71
C SER A 120 0.22 17.85 -8.06
N ASP A 121 -0.23 18.14 -9.27
CA ASP A 121 -1.50 17.66 -9.82
C ASP A 121 -1.44 16.17 -10.25
N GLU A 122 -0.29 15.53 -10.10
CA GLU A 122 0.01 14.21 -10.64
C GLU A 122 0.34 13.22 -9.51
N CYS A 123 -0.66 12.57 -8.97
CA CYS A 123 -0.52 11.48 -8.00
C CYS A 123 -1.07 10.18 -8.58
N ALA A 124 -0.26 9.14 -8.63
CA ALA A 124 -0.78 7.80 -8.83
C ALA A 124 -1.33 7.28 -7.51
N LEU A 125 -2.58 6.84 -7.52
CA LEU A 125 -3.29 6.40 -6.34
C LEU A 125 -3.90 5.02 -6.58
N ILE A 126 -3.62 4.10 -5.67
CA ILE A 126 -4.38 2.85 -5.52
C ILE A 126 -5.32 3.04 -4.35
N MET A 127 -6.61 2.91 -4.58
CA MET A 127 -7.64 3.05 -3.55
C MET A 127 -8.54 1.83 -3.48
N ALA A 128 -8.97 1.50 -2.28
CA ALA A 128 -10.09 0.60 -2.05
C ALA A 128 -11.11 1.27 -1.12
N SER A 129 -12.38 1.12 -1.45
CA SER A 129 -13.49 1.53 -0.57
C SER A 129 -14.20 0.28 -0.08
N ASP A 130 -14.32 0.15 1.23
CA ASP A 130 -14.93 -0.99 1.91
C ASP A 130 -15.91 -0.53 2.99
N LYS A 131 -17.03 -1.24 3.13
CA LYS A 131 -17.86 -1.16 4.32
C LYS A 131 -17.33 -2.18 5.32
N LEU A 132 -16.55 -1.71 6.29
CA LEU A 132 -15.85 -2.53 7.24
C LEU A 132 -16.66 -2.74 8.52
N ALA A 133 -16.66 -3.98 9.01
CA ALA A 133 -17.15 -4.34 10.34
C ALA A 133 -16.05 -5.18 11.02
N GLY A 134 -15.41 -4.62 12.06
CA GLY A 134 -14.25 -5.23 12.70
C GLY A 134 -12.93 -4.89 12.02
N SER A 135 -12.09 -5.88 11.74
CA SER A 135 -10.73 -5.63 11.22
C SER A 135 -10.52 -6.22 9.83
N LYS A 136 -9.80 -5.49 8.97
CA LYS A 136 -9.34 -5.96 7.67
C LYS A 136 -7.86 -5.67 7.47
N ILE A 137 -7.18 -6.59 6.78
CA ILE A 137 -5.77 -6.46 6.42
C ILE A 137 -5.66 -6.30 4.91
N TYR A 138 -4.83 -5.35 4.52
CA TYR A 138 -4.46 -5.09 3.14
C TYR A 138 -2.96 -5.30 3.00
N VAL A 139 -2.53 -5.95 1.95
CA VAL A 139 -1.11 -6.16 1.66
C VAL A 139 -0.79 -5.58 0.29
N THR A 140 0.17 -4.68 0.27
CA THR A 140 0.63 -3.99 -0.94
C THR A 140 2.13 -4.13 -1.09
N LEU A 141 2.57 -4.48 -2.28
CA LEU A 141 3.97 -4.48 -2.64
C LEU A 141 4.27 -3.23 -3.48
N GLN A 142 5.21 -2.42 -3.01
CA GLN A 142 5.73 -1.27 -3.72
C GLN A 142 7.15 -1.58 -4.17
N LEU A 143 7.40 -1.58 -5.46
CA LEU A 143 8.71 -1.86 -6.04
C LEU A 143 9.19 -0.64 -6.82
N TRP A 144 10.49 -0.40 -6.79
CA TRP A 144 11.15 0.59 -7.64
C TRP A 144 12.36 -0.01 -8.33
N LYS A 145 12.60 0.42 -9.54
CA LYS A 145 13.72 -0.01 -10.37
C LYS A 145 14.28 1.19 -11.11
N LYS A 146 15.60 1.34 -11.11
CA LYS A 146 16.28 2.33 -11.94
C LYS A 146 16.11 1.98 -13.41
N ASN A 147 15.76 2.97 -14.20
CA ASN A 147 15.50 2.80 -15.62
C ASN A 147 16.84 2.79 -16.36
N GLU A 148 17.39 1.61 -16.57
CA GLU A 148 18.64 1.40 -17.30
C GLU A 148 18.33 1.00 -18.75
N GLY A 149 17.72 1.93 -19.52
CA GLY A 149 17.37 1.67 -20.91
C GLY A 149 15.98 1.03 -21.11
N LYS A 150 15.81 0.16 -22.13
CA LYS A 150 14.49 -0.33 -22.58
C LYS A 150 13.84 -1.42 -21.70
N ASN A 151 14.46 -1.85 -20.62
CA ASN A 151 14.02 -3.00 -19.85
C ASN A 151 13.37 -2.56 -18.53
N GLY A 152 12.09 -2.29 -18.56
CA GLY A 152 11.30 -2.12 -17.35
C GLY A 152 11.18 -3.40 -16.50
N PHE A 153 10.29 -3.42 -15.50
CA PHE A 153 10.06 -4.59 -14.67
C PHE A 153 9.72 -5.84 -15.47
N THR A 154 10.40 -6.94 -15.17
CA THR A 154 10.03 -8.28 -15.66
C THR A 154 8.88 -8.86 -14.82
N LYS A 155 8.15 -9.85 -15.36
CA LYS A 155 7.11 -10.57 -14.61
C LYS A 155 7.64 -11.22 -13.33
N LYS A 156 8.89 -11.68 -13.33
CA LYS A 156 9.53 -12.28 -12.15
C LYS A 156 9.79 -11.24 -11.07
N GLU A 157 10.30 -10.07 -11.43
CA GLU A 157 10.54 -8.96 -10.49
C GLU A 157 9.24 -8.44 -9.87
N LEU A 158 8.13 -8.46 -10.61
CA LEU A 158 6.82 -8.06 -10.10
C LEU A 158 6.14 -9.13 -9.22
N ASN A 159 6.75 -10.28 -9.01
CA ASN A 159 6.16 -11.37 -8.23
C ASN A 159 7.15 -12.00 -7.21
N PRO A 160 7.72 -11.19 -6.30
CA PRO A 160 8.65 -11.70 -5.29
C PRO A 160 7.97 -12.37 -4.09
N VAL A 161 6.65 -12.29 -3.98
CA VAL A 161 5.86 -12.88 -2.89
C VAL A 161 5.24 -14.19 -3.36
N ARG A 162 5.47 -15.28 -2.61
CA ARG A 162 4.97 -16.63 -2.93
C ARG A 162 3.68 -16.97 -2.23
N ALA A 163 3.53 -16.55 -0.98
CA ALA A 163 2.33 -16.79 -0.19
C ALA A 163 2.14 -15.69 0.86
N ILE A 164 0.89 -15.44 1.19
CA ILE A 164 0.47 -14.56 2.28
C ILE A 164 -0.58 -15.33 3.06
N ASP A 165 -0.29 -15.56 4.34
CA ASP A 165 -1.19 -16.22 5.28
C ASP A 165 -1.63 -15.19 6.32
N ILE A 166 -2.92 -14.95 6.45
CA ILE A 166 -3.51 -14.01 7.41
C ILE A 166 -4.33 -14.82 8.42
N SER A 167 -4.01 -14.67 9.71
CA SER A 167 -4.77 -15.35 10.78
C SER A 167 -6.24 -14.89 10.80
N GLU A 168 -7.12 -15.76 11.27
CA GLU A 168 -8.58 -15.48 11.34
C GLU A 168 -8.89 -14.25 12.18
N ASP A 169 -8.17 -14.07 13.30
CA ASP A 169 -8.31 -12.93 14.20
C ASP A 169 -7.64 -11.63 13.68
N LYS A 170 -7.02 -11.67 12.50
CA LYS A 170 -6.32 -10.55 11.87
C LYS A 170 -5.18 -9.97 12.72
N LYS A 171 -4.59 -10.77 13.60
CA LYS A 171 -3.46 -10.35 14.44
C LYS A 171 -2.09 -10.76 13.88
N GLN A 172 -2.08 -11.73 12.97
CA GLN A 172 -0.83 -12.20 12.37
C GLN A 172 -0.91 -12.23 10.86
N VAL A 173 0.16 -11.77 10.22
CA VAL A 173 0.39 -11.92 8.78
C VAL A 173 1.75 -12.58 8.58
N THR A 174 1.77 -13.69 7.86
CA THR A 174 3.00 -14.37 7.46
C THR A 174 3.18 -14.27 5.95
N VAL A 175 4.32 -13.76 5.53
CA VAL A 175 4.66 -13.58 4.13
C VAL A 175 5.86 -14.45 3.78
N ARG A 176 5.75 -15.26 2.73
CA ARG A 176 6.86 -16.02 2.15
C ARG A 176 7.35 -15.35 0.88
N LEU A 177 8.62 -15.03 0.87
CA LEU A 177 9.28 -14.46 -0.29
C LEU A 177 9.83 -15.55 -1.23
N ASP A 178 10.13 -15.20 -2.46
CA ASP A 178 10.75 -16.10 -3.43
C ASP A 178 12.20 -16.48 -3.04
N THR A 179 12.85 -15.66 -2.22
CA THR A 179 14.14 -15.95 -1.57
C THR A 179 14.08 -17.05 -0.51
N LYS A 180 12.91 -17.65 -0.27
CA LYS A 180 12.57 -18.58 0.83
C LYS A 180 12.56 -17.91 2.23
N GLU A 181 12.77 -16.63 2.31
CA GLU A 181 12.65 -15.87 3.54
C GLU A 181 11.18 -15.79 3.98
N ILE A 182 10.93 -15.94 5.29
CA ILE A 182 9.62 -15.83 5.90
C ILE A 182 9.64 -14.62 6.83
N LYS A 183 8.70 -13.72 6.63
CA LYS A 183 8.47 -12.57 7.52
C LYS A 183 7.14 -12.75 8.23
N THR A 184 7.13 -12.55 9.53
CA THR A 184 5.92 -12.58 10.36
C THR A 184 5.71 -11.22 11.01
N ILE A 185 4.50 -10.69 10.82
CA ILE A 185 4.05 -9.44 11.39
C ILE A 185 2.98 -9.76 12.42
N LEU A 186 3.13 -9.21 13.61
CA LEU A 186 2.14 -9.30 14.68
C LEU A 186 1.53 -7.92 14.89
N PHE A 187 0.21 -7.87 14.97
CA PHE A 187 -0.60 -6.72 15.34
C PHE A 187 -1.25 -6.95 16.70
N GLU A 188 -1.28 -5.92 17.50
CA GLU A 188 -1.96 -5.93 18.81
C GLU A 188 -3.48 -5.78 18.66
#